data_bc4ce115565dd613b8c5a706fae23820
#
_entry.id   bc4ce115565dd613b8c5a706fae23820
#
_cell.length_a   1.000
_cell.length_b   1.000
_cell.length_c   1.000
_cell.angle_alpha   90.00
_cell.angle_beta   90.00
_cell.angle_gamma   90.00
#
_symmetry.space_group_name_H-M   'P 1'
#
loop_
_entity.id
_entity.type
_entity.pdbx_description
1 polymer ?
#
loop_
_entity_poly.entity_id
_entity_poly.type
_entity_poly.pdbx_seq_one_letter_code
_entity_poly.pdbx_strand_id
1 'polypeptide(L)'
;MILSASRRTDIPTFYSDWFYNRITEGFLYVRNPMNAHQISKIDLSPEVVDCIVFWTKNPIPMIPRLDELSAYKYYFQFTLTGYGKDMEANLPDKKGKLIPAFQELAGKIGKKRVIWRYDPIVFTDRYTPEYHIKAFTQIAEALDGCTEKCVISFVDIYAKNKKNMQAVASYEMGHDELEKFAKTIADIAKEHGMVVATCAEVVDLAKCGIEHNCCIDKKLIEDIIGCEIKVSKDKSQRPECGCMESVEIGSYNTCLNGCKYCYANYSPEAVKANCACYDPHSPLLCGSVGEFDKINERKVKSLKQTQLSFNFDDK
;
A
#
# COMPACT_ATOMS: atom_id res chain seq x y z
N MET A 1 5.79 5.78 15.99
CA MET A 1 5.50 4.54 15.24
C MET A 1 5.18 4.83 13.78
N ILE A 2 5.34 3.84 12.88
CA ILE A 2 4.84 3.91 11.51
C ILE A 2 3.46 3.24 11.46
N LEU A 3 2.46 3.91 10.89
CA LEU A 3 1.10 3.41 10.76
C LEU A 3 0.86 2.90 9.33
N SER A 4 0.43 1.64 9.18
CA SER A 4 0.09 1.02 7.89
C SER A 4 -1.42 1.06 7.67
N ALA A 5 -1.89 1.92 6.76
CA ALA A 5 -3.30 2.17 6.50
C ALA A 5 -3.69 1.86 5.02
N SER A 6 -3.80 0.67 4.55
CA SER A 6 -3.54 -0.66 5.05
C SER A 6 -3.16 -1.60 3.89
N ARG A 7 -2.41 -2.66 4.17
CA ARG A 7 -2.14 -3.75 3.19
C ARG A 7 -3.28 -4.78 3.10
N ARG A 8 -4.29 -4.68 3.96
CA ARG A 8 -5.40 -5.65 4.08
C ARG A 8 -6.71 -5.16 3.50
N THR A 9 -6.85 -3.84 3.35
CA THR A 9 -8.04 -3.18 2.79
C THR A 9 -7.67 -1.83 2.18
N ASP A 10 -8.58 -1.24 1.43
CA ASP A 10 -8.38 0.09 0.83
C ASP A 10 -9.10 1.14 1.70
N ILE A 11 -8.41 1.62 2.73
CA ILE A 11 -8.95 2.62 3.67
C ILE A 11 -9.29 3.92 2.95
N PRO A 12 -8.42 4.49 2.11
CA PRO A 12 -8.74 5.72 1.37
C PRO A 12 -9.99 5.63 0.50
N THR A 13 -10.28 4.44 -0.06
CA THR A 13 -11.45 4.25 -0.93
C THR A 13 -12.75 4.07 -0.14
N PHE A 14 -12.75 3.21 0.89
CA PHE A 14 -14.02 2.74 1.49
C PHE A 14 -14.22 3.19 2.94
N TYR A 15 -13.16 3.62 3.60
CA TYR A 15 -13.13 3.85 5.04
C TYR A 15 -12.49 5.19 5.41
N SER A 16 -12.47 6.16 4.48
CA SER A 16 -11.91 7.48 4.73
C SER A 16 -12.61 8.21 5.87
N ASP A 17 -13.96 8.17 5.93
CA ASP A 17 -14.72 8.79 7.02
C ASP A 17 -14.37 8.18 8.38
N TRP A 18 -14.30 6.84 8.45
CA TRP A 18 -13.85 6.15 9.65
C TRP A 18 -12.45 6.59 10.05
N PHE A 19 -11.54 6.64 9.10
CA PHE A 19 -10.16 7.01 9.38
C PHE A 19 -10.04 8.43 9.95
N TYR A 20 -10.75 9.39 9.35
CA TYR A 20 -10.76 10.77 9.86
C TYR A 20 -11.40 10.88 11.23
N ASN A 21 -12.49 10.15 11.50
CA ASN A 21 -13.08 10.10 12.84
C ASN A 21 -12.08 9.49 13.85
N ARG A 22 -11.34 8.45 13.49
CA ARG A 22 -10.31 7.85 14.37
C ARG A 22 -9.16 8.80 14.65
N ILE A 23 -8.70 9.55 13.63
CA ILE A 23 -7.68 10.59 13.79
C ILE A 23 -8.15 11.67 14.75
N THR A 24 -9.38 12.13 14.62
CA THR A 24 -9.97 13.16 15.48
C THR A 24 -10.13 12.67 16.94
N GLU A 25 -10.55 11.42 17.14
CA GLU A 25 -10.70 10.83 18.46
C GLU A 25 -9.37 10.38 19.09
N GLY A 26 -8.29 10.34 18.30
CA GLY A 26 -6.93 10.05 18.79
C GLY A 26 -6.65 8.57 19.05
N PHE A 27 -7.56 7.64 18.73
CA PHE A 27 -7.32 6.20 18.87
C PHE A 27 -8.19 5.37 17.93
N LEU A 28 -7.77 4.12 17.73
CA LEU A 28 -8.57 3.09 17.06
C LEU A 28 -8.34 1.71 17.70
N TYR A 29 -9.18 0.77 17.32
CA TYR A 29 -9.08 -0.62 17.72
C TYR A 29 -8.71 -1.52 16.54
N VAL A 30 -7.81 -2.46 16.76
CA VAL A 30 -7.43 -3.50 15.79
C VAL A 30 -7.67 -4.86 16.41
N ARG A 31 -8.57 -5.63 15.80
CA ARG A 31 -8.80 -7.03 16.17
C ARG A 31 -7.66 -7.90 15.66
N ASN A 32 -7.13 -8.76 16.52
CA ASN A 32 -6.06 -9.69 16.15
C ASN A 32 -6.61 -10.73 15.15
N PRO A 33 -6.05 -10.85 13.94
CA PRO A 33 -6.55 -11.79 12.93
C PRO A 33 -6.33 -13.27 13.30
N MET A 34 -5.45 -13.56 14.27
CA MET A 34 -5.18 -14.92 14.77
C MET A 34 -5.97 -15.27 16.03
N ASN A 35 -6.51 -14.26 16.73
CA ASN A 35 -7.32 -14.44 17.92
C ASN A 35 -8.42 -13.38 17.97
N ALA A 36 -9.63 -13.77 17.58
CA ALA A 36 -10.75 -12.85 17.43
C ALA A 36 -11.16 -12.13 18.73
N HIS A 37 -10.81 -12.68 19.90
CA HIS A 37 -11.14 -12.08 21.21
C HIS A 37 -10.04 -11.12 21.72
N GLN A 38 -8.96 -10.92 20.97
CA GLN A 38 -7.94 -9.95 21.30
C GLN A 38 -8.08 -8.69 20.45
N ILE A 39 -8.22 -7.56 21.12
CA ILE A 39 -8.29 -6.24 20.49
C ILE A 39 -7.14 -5.38 21.05
N SER A 40 -6.42 -4.75 20.15
CA SER A 40 -5.40 -3.75 20.50
C SER A 40 -5.98 -2.36 20.34
N LYS A 41 -5.91 -1.54 21.39
CA LYS A 41 -6.12 -0.08 21.32
C LYS A 41 -4.82 0.57 20.86
N ILE A 42 -4.87 1.32 19.79
CA ILE A 42 -3.74 2.01 19.17
C ILE A 42 -3.92 3.51 19.37
N ASP A 43 -2.92 4.14 19.99
CA ASP A 43 -2.83 5.60 20.09
C ASP A 43 -2.45 6.18 18.73
N LEU A 44 -3.22 7.18 18.29
CA LEU A 44 -3.04 7.88 17.02
C LEU A 44 -2.52 9.32 17.20
N SER A 45 -2.14 9.72 18.41
CA SER A 45 -1.64 11.08 18.63
C SER A 45 -0.45 11.40 17.71
N PRO A 46 -0.33 12.66 17.23
CA PRO A 46 0.77 13.07 16.34
C PRO A 46 2.16 12.91 16.96
N GLU A 47 2.24 12.86 18.30
CA GLU A 47 3.47 12.66 19.06
C GLU A 47 4.03 11.25 18.92
N VAL A 48 3.17 10.25 18.68
CA VAL A 48 3.61 8.85 18.55
C VAL A 48 3.57 8.33 17.11
N VAL A 49 2.74 8.93 16.22
CA VAL A 49 2.66 8.57 14.81
C VAL A 49 3.69 9.36 14.01
N ASP A 50 4.80 8.74 13.65
CA ASP A 50 5.87 9.38 12.87
C ASP A 50 5.52 9.52 11.39
N CYS A 51 4.89 8.49 10.81
CA CYS A 51 4.45 8.49 9.42
C CYS A 51 3.28 7.54 9.20
N ILE A 52 2.34 7.94 8.35
CA ILE A 52 1.23 7.09 7.89
C ILE A 52 1.52 6.65 6.45
N VAL A 53 1.40 5.36 6.18
CA VAL A 53 1.53 4.81 4.83
C VAL A 53 0.18 4.32 4.37
N PHE A 54 -0.37 4.95 3.33
CA PHE A 54 -1.63 4.56 2.72
C PHE A 54 -1.40 3.65 1.52
N TRP A 55 -2.14 2.56 1.42
CA TRP A 55 -2.27 1.77 0.19
C TRP A 55 -3.65 1.94 -0.38
N THR A 56 -3.74 2.29 -1.64
CA THR A 56 -5.03 2.54 -2.27
C THR A 56 -4.99 2.27 -3.78
N LYS A 57 -6.16 1.97 -4.33
CA LYS A 57 -6.44 1.98 -5.76
C LYS A 57 -7.31 3.16 -6.18
N ASN A 58 -7.89 3.87 -5.20
CA ASN A 58 -8.76 5.01 -5.44
C ASN A 58 -8.78 5.96 -4.23
N PRO A 59 -7.93 7.00 -4.19
CA PRO A 59 -7.88 7.95 -3.08
C PRO A 59 -8.94 9.07 -3.19
N ILE A 60 -9.80 9.08 -4.23
CA ILE A 60 -10.76 10.16 -4.49
C ILE A 60 -11.56 10.58 -3.25
N PRO A 61 -12.10 9.66 -2.42
CA PRO A 61 -12.86 10.07 -1.23
C PRO A 61 -12.00 10.79 -0.17
N MET A 62 -10.70 10.52 -0.14
CA MET A 62 -9.79 11.10 0.87
C MET A 62 -9.16 12.43 0.42
N ILE A 63 -8.95 12.63 -0.88
CA ILE A 63 -8.24 13.81 -1.43
C ILE A 63 -8.80 15.15 -0.96
N PRO A 64 -10.12 15.39 -0.91
CA PRO A 64 -10.69 16.68 -0.48
C PRO A 64 -10.43 17.01 0.99
N ARG A 65 -10.07 16.01 1.80
CA ARG A 65 -9.93 16.12 3.26
C ARG A 65 -8.47 15.96 3.73
N LEU A 66 -7.50 15.99 2.84
CA LEU A 66 -6.07 15.82 3.21
C LEU A 66 -5.57 16.89 4.19
N ASP A 67 -6.17 18.07 4.19
CA ASP A 67 -5.81 19.14 5.14
C ASP A 67 -6.12 18.77 6.60
N GLU A 68 -7.07 17.87 6.84
CA GLU A 68 -7.35 17.32 8.17
C GLU A 68 -6.18 16.47 8.72
N LEU A 69 -5.25 16.05 7.86
CA LEU A 69 -4.02 15.33 8.22
C LEU A 69 -2.80 16.24 8.34
N SER A 70 -2.95 17.56 8.43
CA SER A 70 -1.85 18.53 8.48
C SER A 70 -0.88 18.31 9.64
N ALA A 71 -1.36 17.76 10.76
CA ALA A 71 -0.52 17.38 11.90
C ALA A 71 0.33 16.11 11.66
N TYR A 72 0.05 15.35 10.61
CA TYR A 72 0.69 14.08 10.33
C TYR A 72 1.59 14.15 9.11
N LYS A 73 2.60 13.29 9.09
CA LYS A 73 3.41 12.99 7.91
C LYS A 73 2.91 11.70 7.29
N TYR A 74 2.78 11.67 5.97
CA TYR A 74 2.23 10.50 5.27
C TYR A 74 2.68 10.45 3.82
N TYR A 75 2.56 9.27 3.20
CA TYR A 75 2.68 9.05 1.76
C TYR A 75 1.74 7.95 1.29
N PHE A 76 1.54 7.87 -0.02
CA PHE A 76 0.64 6.94 -0.66
C PHE A 76 1.39 5.94 -1.52
N GLN A 77 0.99 4.68 -1.39
CA GLN A 77 1.26 3.59 -2.31
C GLN A 77 0.01 3.47 -3.20
N PHE A 78 0.01 4.11 -4.37
CA PHE A 78 -1.16 4.16 -5.25
C PHE A 78 -1.03 3.10 -6.34
N THR A 79 -1.86 2.06 -6.26
CA THR A 79 -1.89 1.00 -7.26
C THR A 79 -2.75 1.41 -8.46
N LEU A 80 -2.12 1.50 -9.62
CA LEU A 80 -2.74 1.78 -10.90
C LEU A 80 -2.16 0.84 -11.96
N THR A 81 -2.97 -0.10 -12.44
CA THR A 81 -2.60 -1.17 -13.37
C THR A 81 -3.37 -1.07 -14.68
N GLY A 82 -2.96 -1.83 -15.69
CA GLY A 82 -3.65 -1.89 -16.98
C GLY A 82 -4.91 -2.76 -17.03
N TYR A 83 -5.30 -3.44 -15.95
CA TYR A 83 -6.40 -4.41 -15.97
C TYR A 83 -7.77 -3.80 -16.23
N GLY A 84 -8.63 -4.59 -16.88
CA GLY A 84 -10.05 -4.29 -17.05
C GLY A 84 -10.91 -4.75 -15.87
N LYS A 85 -12.23 -4.63 -16.04
CA LYS A 85 -13.23 -5.02 -15.03
C LYS A 85 -13.27 -6.51 -14.73
N ASP A 86 -12.76 -7.35 -15.63
CA ASP A 86 -12.61 -8.80 -15.45
C ASP A 86 -11.59 -9.14 -14.34
N MET A 87 -10.59 -8.29 -14.12
CA MET A 87 -9.58 -8.44 -13.08
C MET A 87 -9.82 -7.54 -11.87
N GLU A 88 -10.34 -6.33 -12.09
CA GLU A 88 -10.59 -5.28 -11.08
C GLU A 88 -12.02 -4.76 -11.20
N ALA A 89 -12.98 -5.56 -10.74
CA ALA A 89 -14.39 -5.42 -11.06
C ALA A 89 -15.00 -4.06 -10.69
N ASN A 90 -14.66 -3.53 -9.52
CA ASN A 90 -15.35 -2.39 -8.94
C ASN A 90 -14.55 -1.09 -8.94
N LEU A 91 -13.36 -1.06 -9.58
CA LEU A 91 -12.59 0.17 -9.67
C LEU A 91 -13.29 1.20 -10.58
N PRO A 92 -13.18 2.50 -10.29
CA PRO A 92 -13.57 3.57 -11.20
C PRO A 92 -12.84 3.49 -12.55
N ASP A 93 -13.29 4.26 -13.53
CA ASP A 93 -12.58 4.42 -14.79
C ASP A 93 -11.17 4.96 -14.56
N LYS A 94 -10.17 4.24 -15.09
CA LYS A 94 -8.77 4.57 -14.83
C LYS A 94 -8.35 5.84 -15.53
N LYS A 95 -8.72 5.98 -16.81
CA LYS A 95 -8.32 7.12 -17.63
C LYS A 95 -9.04 8.41 -17.21
N GLY A 96 -10.35 8.34 -16.98
CA GLY A 96 -11.15 9.52 -16.69
C GLY A 96 -11.23 9.90 -15.20
N LYS A 97 -10.82 8.99 -14.28
CA LYS A 97 -10.93 9.25 -12.84
C LYS A 97 -9.66 8.97 -12.06
N LEU A 98 -9.04 7.78 -12.20
CA LEU A 98 -7.93 7.40 -11.34
C LEU A 98 -6.61 8.08 -11.72
N ILE A 99 -6.32 8.26 -13.03
CA ILE A 99 -5.16 9.04 -13.48
C ILE A 99 -5.28 10.51 -13.03
N PRO A 100 -6.40 11.22 -13.27
CA PRO A 100 -6.60 12.56 -12.74
C PRO A 100 -6.47 12.63 -11.20
N ALA A 101 -6.99 11.64 -10.48
CA ALA A 101 -6.85 11.59 -9.02
C ALA A 101 -5.39 11.39 -8.57
N PHE A 102 -4.59 10.61 -9.32
CA PHE A 102 -3.16 10.48 -9.06
C PHE A 102 -2.44 11.82 -9.24
N GLN A 103 -2.72 12.50 -10.36
CA GLN A 103 -2.14 13.81 -10.68
C GLN A 103 -2.52 14.87 -9.63
N GLU A 104 -3.80 14.91 -9.23
CA GLU A 104 -4.28 15.81 -8.16
C GLU A 104 -3.59 15.53 -6.84
N LEU A 105 -3.51 14.26 -6.43
CA LEU A 105 -2.84 13.85 -5.21
C LEU A 105 -1.36 14.26 -5.23
N ALA A 106 -0.65 13.99 -6.33
CA ALA A 106 0.75 14.37 -6.51
C ALA A 106 0.94 15.90 -6.45
N GLY A 107 0.04 16.66 -7.04
CA GLY A 107 0.04 18.13 -6.96
C GLY A 107 -0.15 18.65 -5.53
N LYS A 108 -0.99 18.00 -4.74
CA LYS A 108 -1.27 18.40 -3.33
C LYS A 108 -0.14 18.06 -2.37
N ILE A 109 0.42 16.84 -2.46
CA ILE A 109 1.37 16.35 -1.46
C ILE A 109 2.81 16.23 -1.96
N GLY A 110 3.03 16.44 -3.26
CA GLY A 110 4.34 16.32 -3.91
C GLY A 110 4.63 14.90 -4.43
N LYS A 111 5.29 14.85 -5.60
CA LYS A 111 5.57 13.62 -6.37
C LYS A 111 6.36 12.55 -5.59
N LYS A 112 7.21 12.94 -4.62
CA LYS A 112 7.97 12.01 -3.77
C LYS A 112 7.08 11.22 -2.81
N ARG A 113 5.89 11.73 -2.49
CA ARG A 113 4.97 11.11 -1.55
C ARG A 113 3.83 10.32 -2.19
N VAL A 114 3.85 10.17 -3.52
CA VAL A 114 2.91 9.31 -4.24
C VAL A 114 3.71 8.29 -5.04
N ILE A 115 3.78 7.07 -4.54
CA ILE A 115 4.49 5.97 -5.18
C ILE A 115 3.50 5.23 -6.09
N TRP A 116 3.80 5.16 -7.38
CA TRP A 116 3.02 4.36 -8.31
C TRP A 116 3.29 2.87 -8.09
N ARG A 117 2.24 2.06 -8.03
CA ARG A 117 2.34 0.61 -8.00
C ARG A 117 1.67 0.02 -9.24
N TYR A 118 2.47 -0.55 -10.12
CA TYR A 118 2.00 -1.40 -11.21
C TYR A 118 2.11 -2.86 -10.77
N ASP A 119 1.27 -3.23 -9.81
CA ASP A 119 1.47 -4.38 -8.92
C ASP A 119 0.11 -5.01 -8.52
N PRO A 120 -0.04 -6.34 -8.71
CA PRO A 120 0.88 -7.28 -9.34
C PRO A 120 0.74 -7.33 -10.87
N ILE A 121 1.78 -7.79 -11.55
CA ILE A 121 1.75 -8.18 -12.97
C ILE A 121 1.29 -9.64 -13.05
N VAL A 122 0.27 -9.91 -13.86
CA VAL A 122 -0.32 -11.24 -14.09
C VAL A 122 -0.32 -11.54 -15.58
N PHE A 123 0.46 -12.51 -16.01
CA PHE A 123 0.48 -12.90 -17.41
C PHE A 123 -0.63 -13.92 -17.71
N THR A 124 -1.40 -13.66 -18.75
CA THR A 124 -2.49 -14.50 -19.26
C THR A 124 -2.58 -14.33 -20.77
N ASP A 125 -3.40 -15.13 -21.46
CA ASP A 125 -3.64 -14.97 -22.90
C ASP A 125 -4.17 -13.57 -23.27
N ARG A 126 -4.88 -12.91 -22.36
CA ARG A 126 -5.38 -11.54 -22.57
C ARG A 126 -4.37 -10.48 -22.14
N TYR A 127 -3.70 -10.70 -21.03
CA TYR A 127 -2.74 -9.77 -20.42
C TYR A 127 -1.33 -10.27 -20.70
N THR A 128 -0.94 -10.20 -21.99
CA THR A 128 0.37 -10.63 -22.47
C THR A 128 1.46 -9.63 -22.05
N PRO A 129 2.75 -9.99 -22.17
CA PRO A 129 3.85 -9.04 -21.97
C PRO A 129 3.69 -7.76 -22.81
N GLU A 130 3.29 -7.89 -24.08
CA GLU A 130 3.08 -6.74 -24.99
C GLU A 130 1.92 -5.85 -24.52
N TYR A 131 0.85 -6.49 -24.01
CA TYR A 131 -0.26 -5.75 -23.40
C TYR A 131 0.23 -4.92 -22.22
N HIS A 132 1.00 -5.54 -21.31
CA HIS A 132 1.54 -4.86 -20.13
C HIS A 132 2.49 -3.73 -20.50
N ILE A 133 3.39 -3.93 -21.46
CA ILE A 133 4.29 -2.90 -21.98
C ILE A 133 3.47 -1.70 -22.48
N LYS A 134 2.48 -1.94 -23.34
CA LYS A 134 1.62 -0.88 -23.87
C LYS A 134 0.85 -0.13 -22.77
N ALA A 135 0.26 -0.88 -21.84
CA ALA A 135 -0.50 -0.28 -20.74
C ALA A 135 0.41 0.52 -19.78
N PHE A 136 1.59 -0.02 -19.49
CA PHE A 136 2.60 0.63 -18.65
C PHE A 136 3.06 1.95 -19.28
N THR A 137 3.39 1.94 -20.59
CA THR A 137 3.77 3.15 -21.33
C THR A 137 2.70 4.23 -21.21
N GLN A 138 1.44 3.90 -21.51
CA GLN A 138 0.34 4.86 -21.45
C GLN A 138 0.12 5.46 -20.06
N ILE A 139 0.31 4.64 -19.01
CA ILE A 139 0.19 5.12 -17.63
C ILE A 139 1.42 5.96 -17.27
N ALA A 140 2.64 5.52 -17.62
CA ALA A 140 3.87 6.26 -17.35
C ALA A 140 3.84 7.66 -17.99
N GLU A 141 3.43 7.76 -19.26
CA GLU A 141 3.20 9.02 -19.98
C GLU A 141 2.22 9.92 -19.22
N ALA A 142 1.09 9.36 -18.76
CA ALA A 142 0.07 10.13 -18.03
C ALA A 142 0.51 10.56 -16.62
N LEU A 143 1.46 9.85 -16.01
CA LEU A 143 2.00 10.13 -14.68
C LEU A 143 3.35 10.87 -14.73
N ASP A 144 3.81 11.30 -15.89
CA ASP A 144 5.06 12.05 -16.02
C ASP A 144 5.06 13.29 -15.10
N GLY A 145 6.14 13.46 -14.35
CA GLY A 145 6.26 14.52 -13.34
C GLY A 145 5.41 14.35 -12.07
N CYS A 146 4.55 13.30 -11.97
CA CYS A 146 3.66 13.08 -10.83
C CYS A 146 4.19 12.08 -9.80
N THR A 147 5.20 11.29 -10.15
CA THR A 147 5.88 10.36 -9.26
C THR A 147 7.34 10.19 -9.67
N GLU A 148 8.19 9.76 -8.74
CA GLU A 148 9.60 9.46 -8.99
C GLU A 148 9.89 7.95 -8.96
N LYS A 149 8.90 7.14 -8.56
CA LYS A 149 9.10 5.70 -8.33
C LYS A 149 7.89 4.89 -8.77
N CYS A 150 8.15 3.82 -9.51
CA CYS A 150 7.17 2.78 -9.79
C CYS A 150 7.59 1.47 -9.10
N VAL A 151 6.66 0.84 -8.42
CA VAL A 151 6.87 -0.48 -7.80
C VAL A 151 6.12 -1.53 -8.59
N ILE A 152 6.80 -2.59 -8.97
CA ILE A 152 6.23 -3.75 -9.66
C ILE A 152 6.35 -5.01 -8.79
N SER A 153 5.47 -5.97 -9.00
CA SER A 153 5.64 -7.37 -8.58
C SER A 153 4.98 -8.30 -9.58
N PHE A 154 5.41 -9.55 -9.60
CA PHE A 154 4.71 -10.61 -10.31
C PHE A 154 3.74 -11.30 -9.34
N VAL A 155 2.65 -11.84 -9.88
CA VAL A 155 1.63 -12.42 -9.01
C VAL A 155 2.14 -13.66 -8.30
N ASP A 156 2.00 -13.69 -6.99
CA ASP A 156 2.17 -14.90 -6.19
C ASP A 156 0.83 -15.65 -6.04
N ILE A 157 0.87 -16.95 -6.23
CA ILE A 157 -0.30 -17.81 -6.02
C ILE A 157 -0.32 -18.31 -4.58
N TYR A 158 -1.04 -17.61 -3.72
CA TYR A 158 -1.29 -18.03 -2.35
C TYR A 158 -2.48 -18.98 -2.25
N ALA A 159 -2.55 -19.77 -1.18
CA ALA A 159 -3.73 -20.61 -0.91
C ALA A 159 -5.05 -19.80 -0.92
N LYS A 160 -4.99 -18.53 -0.48
CA LYS A 160 -6.15 -17.62 -0.41
C LYS A 160 -6.65 -17.12 -1.77
N ASN A 161 -5.78 -16.95 -2.76
CA ASN A 161 -6.16 -16.49 -4.10
C ASN A 161 -6.10 -17.59 -5.18
N LYS A 162 -5.66 -18.80 -4.83
CA LYS A 162 -5.44 -19.90 -5.75
C LYS A 162 -6.66 -20.20 -6.66
N LYS A 163 -7.87 -20.25 -6.08
CA LYS A 163 -9.10 -20.49 -6.82
C LYS A 163 -9.37 -19.41 -7.87
N ASN A 164 -9.17 -18.16 -7.51
CA ASN A 164 -9.37 -17.03 -8.43
C ASN A 164 -8.32 -17.00 -9.52
N MET A 165 -7.06 -17.30 -9.20
CA MET A 165 -5.96 -17.32 -10.16
C MET A 165 -6.05 -18.50 -11.14
N GLN A 166 -6.53 -19.66 -10.70
CA GLN A 166 -6.85 -20.77 -11.60
C GLN A 166 -7.93 -20.39 -12.62
N ALA A 167 -8.95 -19.62 -12.20
CA ALA A 167 -10.00 -19.15 -13.11
C ALA A 167 -9.51 -18.10 -14.12
N VAL A 168 -8.39 -17.42 -13.82
CA VAL A 168 -7.76 -16.42 -14.70
C VAL A 168 -6.79 -17.07 -15.71
N ALA A 169 -6.41 -18.35 -15.50
CA ALA A 169 -5.45 -19.07 -16.32
C ALA A 169 -4.11 -18.32 -16.49
N SER A 170 -3.55 -17.85 -15.36
CA SER A 170 -2.25 -17.21 -15.35
C SER A 170 -1.12 -18.20 -15.62
N TYR A 171 -0.05 -17.74 -16.27
CA TYR A 171 1.17 -18.51 -16.50
C TYR A 171 2.40 -17.75 -15.95
N GLU A 172 3.47 -18.50 -15.70
CA GLU A 172 4.76 -17.93 -15.32
C GLU A 172 5.63 -17.80 -16.58
N MET A 173 6.33 -16.68 -16.67
CA MET A 173 7.24 -16.39 -17.77
C MET A 173 8.61 -17.03 -17.51
N GLY A 174 9.28 -17.48 -18.58
CA GLY A 174 10.67 -17.94 -18.49
C GLY A 174 11.61 -16.81 -18.05
N HIS A 175 12.72 -17.17 -17.38
CA HIS A 175 13.65 -16.19 -16.81
C HIS A 175 14.17 -15.16 -17.80
N ASP A 176 14.63 -15.61 -18.99
CA ASP A 176 15.20 -14.72 -20.03
C ASP A 176 14.15 -13.77 -20.61
N GLU A 177 12.90 -14.26 -20.74
CA GLU A 177 11.79 -13.43 -21.23
C GLU A 177 11.38 -12.40 -20.17
N LEU A 178 11.39 -12.81 -18.89
CA LEU A 178 11.12 -11.94 -17.76
C LEU A 178 12.14 -10.82 -17.65
N GLU A 179 13.43 -11.12 -17.81
CA GLU A 179 14.48 -10.10 -17.82
C GLU A 179 14.31 -9.09 -18.95
N LYS A 180 13.99 -9.55 -20.18
CA LYS A 180 13.70 -8.67 -21.32
C LYS A 180 12.50 -7.76 -21.05
N PHE A 181 11.43 -8.34 -20.54
CA PHE A 181 10.23 -7.60 -20.14
C PHE A 181 10.55 -6.54 -19.07
N ALA A 182 11.23 -6.94 -18.00
CA ALA A 182 11.62 -6.07 -16.90
C ALA A 182 12.53 -4.92 -17.37
N LYS A 183 13.49 -5.21 -18.25
CA LYS A 183 14.35 -4.19 -18.85
C LYS A 183 13.53 -3.16 -19.64
N THR A 184 12.59 -3.61 -20.45
CA THR A 184 11.71 -2.72 -21.22
C THR A 184 10.88 -1.82 -20.31
N ILE A 185 10.31 -2.36 -19.23
CA ILE A 185 9.55 -1.59 -18.23
C ILE A 185 10.44 -0.54 -17.54
N ALA A 186 11.70 -0.92 -17.21
CA ALA A 186 12.66 0.00 -16.58
C ALA A 186 13.03 1.15 -17.51
N ASP A 187 13.27 0.86 -18.80
CA ASP A 187 13.63 1.87 -19.79
C ASP A 187 12.48 2.88 -20.01
N ILE A 188 11.24 2.39 -20.16
CA ILE A 188 10.03 3.24 -20.24
C ILE A 188 9.91 4.14 -19.02
N ALA A 189 10.01 3.59 -17.81
CA ALA A 189 9.92 4.38 -16.59
C ALA A 189 10.99 5.47 -16.51
N LYS A 190 12.21 5.14 -16.93
CA LYS A 190 13.35 6.08 -16.95
C LYS A 190 13.13 7.24 -17.93
N GLU A 191 12.50 7.01 -19.08
CA GLU A 191 12.13 8.06 -20.04
C GLU A 191 11.19 9.09 -19.44
N HIS A 192 10.36 8.67 -18.44
CA HIS A 192 9.43 9.53 -17.70
C HIS A 192 9.96 9.93 -16.29
N GLY A 193 11.29 9.87 -16.08
CA GLY A 193 11.91 10.33 -14.84
C GLY A 193 11.60 9.48 -13.60
N MET A 194 11.18 8.22 -13.79
CA MET A 194 10.87 7.29 -12.72
C MET A 194 11.91 6.18 -12.60
N VAL A 195 12.15 5.71 -11.36
CA VAL A 195 12.88 4.48 -11.12
C VAL A 195 11.89 3.33 -10.88
N VAL A 196 12.20 2.13 -11.36
CA VAL A 196 11.42 0.92 -11.08
C VAL A 196 12.10 0.12 -9.96
N ALA A 197 11.29 -0.43 -9.07
CA ALA A 197 11.76 -1.33 -8.03
C ALA A 197 10.77 -2.49 -7.81
N THR A 198 11.23 -3.66 -7.35
CA THR A 198 10.37 -4.81 -7.09
C THR A 198 9.82 -4.84 -5.66
N CYS A 199 8.63 -5.41 -5.47
CA CYS A 199 8.04 -5.63 -4.16
C CYS A 199 8.12 -7.10 -3.75
N ALA A 200 9.04 -7.42 -2.84
CA ALA A 200 9.19 -8.74 -2.24
C ALA A 200 9.32 -9.88 -3.27
N GLU A 201 10.08 -9.65 -4.34
CA GLU A 201 10.41 -10.63 -5.37
C GLU A 201 11.66 -11.42 -5.02
N VAL A 202 11.66 -12.70 -5.40
CA VAL A 202 12.84 -13.57 -5.30
C VAL A 202 13.80 -13.31 -6.46
N VAL A 203 13.25 -12.98 -7.63
CA VAL A 203 14.05 -12.75 -8.84
C VAL A 203 14.88 -11.48 -8.69
N ASP A 204 16.18 -11.62 -8.96
CA ASP A 204 17.11 -10.48 -9.01
C ASP A 204 17.08 -9.84 -10.40
N LEU A 205 16.59 -8.60 -10.46
CA LEU A 205 16.51 -7.80 -11.68
C LEU A 205 17.49 -6.60 -11.67
N ALA A 206 18.50 -6.61 -10.80
CA ALA A 206 19.50 -5.54 -10.72
C ALA A 206 20.21 -5.27 -12.06
N LYS A 207 20.45 -6.31 -12.86
CA LYS A 207 20.99 -6.18 -14.24
C LYS A 207 20.09 -5.37 -15.18
N CYS A 208 18.77 -5.34 -14.89
CA CYS A 208 17.79 -4.53 -15.62
C CYS A 208 17.68 -3.10 -15.08
N GLY A 209 18.43 -2.75 -14.03
CA GLY A 209 18.32 -1.46 -13.34
C GLY A 209 17.14 -1.39 -12.37
N ILE A 210 16.65 -2.54 -11.92
CA ILE A 210 15.51 -2.67 -10.98
C ILE A 210 16.02 -3.28 -9.69
N GLU A 211 15.94 -2.53 -8.60
CA GLU A 211 16.36 -2.99 -7.28
C GLU A 211 15.16 -3.48 -6.44
N HIS A 212 15.47 -4.20 -5.36
CA HIS A 212 14.43 -4.56 -4.37
C HIS A 212 13.95 -3.32 -3.62
N ASN A 213 12.63 -3.25 -3.42
CA ASN A 213 11.98 -2.12 -2.78
C ASN A 213 11.62 -2.40 -1.31
N CYS A 214 11.46 -1.29 -0.58
CA CYS A 214 10.78 -1.25 0.71
C CYS A 214 9.51 -0.42 0.56
N CYS A 215 8.33 -1.04 0.69
CA CYS A 215 7.08 -0.28 0.61
C CYS A 215 6.89 0.60 1.86
N ILE A 216 7.33 0.12 3.03
CA ILE A 216 7.55 0.94 4.23
C ILE A 216 9.04 1.23 4.27
N ASP A 217 9.39 2.35 3.66
CA ASP A 217 10.76 2.72 3.34
C ASP A 217 11.30 3.69 4.40
N LYS A 218 12.33 3.23 5.14
CA LYS A 218 12.96 4.03 6.18
C LYS A 218 13.49 5.36 5.64
N LYS A 219 14.20 5.34 4.50
CA LYS A 219 14.81 6.53 3.92
C LYS A 219 13.77 7.55 3.47
N LEU A 220 12.72 7.08 2.78
CA LEU A 220 11.61 7.96 2.37
C LEU A 220 10.91 8.57 3.59
N ILE A 221 10.70 7.79 4.65
CA ILE A 221 10.09 8.29 5.88
C ILE A 221 10.98 9.35 6.52
N GLU A 222 12.29 9.10 6.65
CA GLU A 222 13.25 10.07 7.19
C GLU A 222 13.27 11.38 6.39
N ASP A 223 13.23 11.29 5.06
CA ASP A 223 13.13 12.47 4.17
C ASP A 223 11.82 13.25 4.41
N ILE A 224 10.69 12.56 4.61
CA ILE A 224 9.38 13.19 4.83
C ILE A 224 9.28 13.85 6.20
N ILE A 225 9.83 13.23 7.23
CA ILE A 225 9.76 13.73 8.62
C ILE A 225 10.90 14.69 8.98
N GLY A 226 11.98 14.69 8.18
CA GLY A 226 13.14 15.55 8.36
C GLY A 226 14.09 15.14 9.50
N CYS A 227 14.05 13.88 9.94
CA CYS A 227 14.96 13.36 10.96
C CYS A 227 15.11 11.84 10.86
N GLU A 228 16.19 11.30 11.44
CA GLU A 228 16.43 9.86 11.51
C GLU A 228 15.44 9.15 12.42
N ILE A 229 15.12 7.88 12.08
CA ILE A 229 14.31 6.98 12.89
C ILE A 229 15.06 5.69 13.22
N LYS A 230 14.81 5.18 14.43
CA LYS A 230 15.28 3.87 14.86
C LYS A 230 14.17 2.84 14.68
N VAL A 231 14.24 2.08 13.61
CA VAL A 231 13.25 1.04 13.26
C VAL A 231 13.95 -0.19 12.73
N SER A 232 13.38 -1.37 12.98
CA SER A 232 13.87 -2.66 12.48
C SER A 232 13.08 -3.12 11.27
N LYS A 233 13.66 -4.05 10.49
CA LYS A 233 12.94 -4.78 9.43
C LYS A 233 11.79 -5.56 10.03
N ASP A 234 10.63 -5.55 9.38
CA ASP A 234 9.44 -6.30 9.78
C ASP A 234 9.65 -7.81 9.57
N LYS A 235 9.87 -8.53 10.68
CA LYS A 235 10.09 -9.99 10.69
C LYS A 235 8.84 -10.81 10.39
N SER A 236 7.66 -10.19 10.37
CA SER A 236 6.39 -10.86 10.05
C SER A 236 6.10 -10.89 8.54
N GLN A 237 6.93 -10.24 7.74
CA GLN A 237 6.86 -10.26 6.28
C GLN A 237 7.71 -11.36 5.68
N ARG A 238 7.54 -11.59 4.36
CA ARG A 238 8.39 -12.53 3.61
C ARG A 238 9.88 -12.16 3.73
N PRO A 239 10.81 -13.13 3.62
CA PRO A 239 12.24 -12.86 3.70
C PRO A 239 12.71 -11.77 2.71
N GLU A 240 12.15 -11.78 1.50
CA GLU A 240 12.46 -10.85 0.40
C GLU A 240 11.89 -9.44 0.63
N CYS A 241 10.93 -9.29 1.55
CA CYS A 241 10.33 -8.01 1.87
C CYS A 241 11.29 -7.15 2.69
N GLY A 242 11.65 -5.97 2.18
CA GLY A 242 12.51 -5.00 2.87
C GLY A 242 11.78 -4.03 3.81
N CYS A 243 10.46 -4.17 4.00
CA CYS A 243 9.67 -3.23 4.78
C CYS A 243 10.07 -3.14 6.25
N MET A 244 9.99 -1.93 6.80
CA MET A 244 10.17 -1.67 8.23
C MET A 244 8.95 -2.09 9.05
N GLU A 245 9.16 -2.35 10.33
CA GLU A 245 8.09 -2.63 11.30
C GLU A 245 7.07 -1.50 11.32
N SER A 246 5.79 -1.87 11.31
CA SER A 246 4.67 -0.94 11.32
C SER A 246 3.45 -1.50 12.04
N VAL A 247 2.52 -0.62 12.39
CA VAL A 247 1.23 -1.00 12.97
C VAL A 247 0.20 -1.04 11.85
N GLU A 248 -0.24 -2.24 11.48
CA GLU A 248 -1.27 -2.46 10.47
C GLU A 248 -2.66 -2.27 11.09
N ILE A 249 -3.49 -1.42 10.48
CA ILE A 249 -4.82 -1.06 11.03
C ILE A 249 -6.01 -1.57 10.23
N GLY A 250 -5.77 -2.24 9.09
CA GLY A 250 -6.85 -2.81 8.29
C GLY A 250 -7.23 -4.24 8.69
N SER A 251 -8.35 -4.68 8.14
CA SER A 251 -8.89 -6.03 8.33
C SER A 251 -8.99 -6.79 7.02
N TYR A 252 -8.81 -8.12 7.07
CA TYR A 252 -9.06 -8.99 5.94
C TYR A 252 -10.54 -9.06 5.59
N ASN A 253 -10.85 -9.35 4.32
CA ASN A 253 -12.23 -9.46 3.80
C ASN A 253 -13.08 -8.20 4.07
N THR A 254 -12.51 -7.02 3.83
CA THR A 254 -13.24 -5.75 3.99
C THR A 254 -13.12 -4.82 2.78
N CYS A 255 -12.32 -5.17 1.76
CA CYS A 255 -12.15 -4.33 0.57
C CYS A 255 -13.16 -4.71 -0.53
N LEU A 256 -13.88 -3.73 -1.06
CA LEU A 256 -14.90 -3.91 -2.10
C LEU A 256 -14.36 -3.77 -3.54
N ASN A 257 -13.05 -3.60 -3.76
CA ASN A 257 -12.48 -3.44 -5.11
C ASN A 257 -12.69 -4.65 -6.02
N GLY A 258 -12.84 -5.86 -5.46
CA GLY A 258 -13.15 -7.08 -6.22
C GLY A 258 -12.00 -7.58 -7.11
N CYS A 259 -10.75 -7.32 -6.73
CA CYS A 259 -9.57 -7.75 -7.49
C CYS A 259 -9.42 -9.28 -7.47
N LYS A 260 -9.26 -9.92 -8.62
CA LYS A 260 -9.13 -11.39 -8.74
C LYS A 260 -7.86 -11.93 -8.08
N TYR A 261 -6.78 -11.20 -8.14
CA TYR A 261 -5.47 -11.58 -7.58
C TYR A 261 -5.33 -11.28 -6.07
N CYS A 262 -6.36 -10.72 -5.42
CA CYS A 262 -6.25 -10.23 -4.05
C CYS A 262 -6.06 -11.38 -3.04
N TYR A 263 -5.03 -11.27 -2.23
CA TYR A 263 -4.76 -12.18 -1.11
C TYR A 263 -5.48 -11.78 0.19
N ALA A 264 -5.97 -10.55 0.25
CA ALA A 264 -6.61 -10.00 1.46
C ALA A 264 -8.13 -10.25 1.49
N ASN A 265 -8.74 -10.49 0.32
CA ASN A 265 -10.16 -10.81 0.16
C ASN A 265 -10.31 -12.21 -0.45
N TYR A 266 -10.56 -13.19 0.39
CA TYR A 266 -10.65 -14.60 0.00
C TYR A 266 -12.04 -15.21 0.16
N SER A 267 -13.01 -14.48 0.74
CA SER A 267 -14.43 -14.87 0.84
C SER A 267 -15.33 -13.69 0.51
N PRO A 268 -16.03 -13.72 -0.63
CA PRO A 268 -17.02 -12.71 -1.00
C PRO A 268 -18.13 -12.53 0.05
N GLU A 269 -18.55 -13.64 0.67
CA GLU A 269 -19.58 -13.65 1.72
C GLU A 269 -19.08 -12.91 2.97
N ALA A 270 -17.83 -13.17 3.39
CA ALA A 270 -17.22 -12.48 4.50
C ALA A 270 -17.01 -10.98 4.19
N VAL A 271 -16.62 -10.62 2.96
CA VAL A 271 -16.53 -9.21 2.53
C VAL A 271 -17.89 -8.54 2.68
N LYS A 272 -18.96 -9.14 2.16
CA LYS A 272 -20.31 -8.60 2.25
C LYS A 272 -20.77 -8.44 3.72
N ALA A 273 -20.53 -9.45 4.56
CA ALA A 273 -20.90 -9.42 5.97
C ALA A 273 -20.13 -8.36 6.74
N ASN A 274 -18.81 -8.27 6.56
CA ASN A 274 -17.97 -7.30 7.25
C ASN A 274 -18.30 -5.87 6.83
N CYS A 275 -18.50 -5.61 5.53
CA CYS A 275 -18.89 -4.29 5.05
C CYS A 275 -20.29 -3.87 5.50
N ALA A 276 -21.21 -4.82 5.72
CA ALA A 276 -22.54 -4.53 6.28
C ALA A 276 -22.51 -4.10 7.76
N CYS A 277 -21.42 -4.45 8.48
CA CYS A 277 -21.18 -4.04 9.86
C CYS A 277 -20.29 -2.80 9.98
N TYR A 278 -20.08 -2.07 8.89
CA TYR A 278 -19.31 -0.83 8.89
C TYR A 278 -20.09 0.31 9.57
N ASP A 279 -19.41 0.94 10.53
CA ASP A 279 -19.86 2.17 11.17
C ASP A 279 -18.68 3.14 11.23
N PRO A 280 -18.76 4.33 10.59
CA PRO A 280 -17.66 5.30 10.59
C PRO A 280 -17.31 5.85 11.97
N HIS A 281 -18.18 5.71 12.96
CA HIS A 281 -17.95 6.14 14.35
C HIS A 281 -17.42 5.01 15.26
N SER A 282 -17.47 3.76 14.80
CA SER A 282 -16.92 2.64 15.58
C SER A 282 -15.41 2.77 15.76
N PRO A 283 -14.83 2.40 16.91
CA PRO A 283 -13.37 2.31 17.05
C PRO A 283 -12.76 1.17 16.22
N LEU A 284 -13.53 0.13 15.88
CA LEU A 284 -13.15 -0.95 14.97
C LEU A 284 -13.50 -0.59 13.52
N LEU A 285 -12.67 -1.00 12.56
CA LEU A 285 -12.95 -0.81 11.14
C LEU A 285 -14.26 -1.48 10.71
N CYS A 286 -14.53 -2.66 11.24
CA CYS A 286 -15.76 -3.42 11.01
C CYS A 286 -16.11 -4.24 12.26
N GLY A 287 -17.41 -4.42 12.48
CA GLY A 287 -17.94 -5.16 13.63
C GLY A 287 -17.95 -4.35 14.92
N SER A 288 -18.27 -5.02 16.02
CA SER A 288 -18.38 -4.43 17.35
C SER A 288 -17.55 -5.18 18.38
N VAL A 289 -17.27 -4.53 19.50
CA VAL A 289 -16.65 -5.18 20.66
C VAL A 289 -17.69 -6.05 21.35
N GLY A 290 -17.39 -7.33 21.51
CA GLY A 290 -18.25 -8.31 22.19
C GLY A 290 -17.90 -8.45 23.67
N GLU A 291 -18.79 -9.12 24.42
CA GLU A 291 -18.65 -9.34 25.86
C GLU A 291 -17.35 -10.09 26.25
N PHE A 292 -16.89 -11.01 25.38
CA PHE A 292 -15.68 -11.82 25.65
C PHE A 292 -14.39 -11.19 25.08
N ASP A 293 -14.48 -10.03 24.46
CA ASP A 293 -13.33 -9.37 23.86
C ASP A 293 -12.45 -8.71 24.93
N LYS A 294 -11.14 -8.91 24.82
CA LYS A 294 -10.15 -8.30 25.70
C LYS A 294 -9.44 -7.18 24.94
N ILE A 295 -9.65 -5.94 25.40
CA ILE A 295 -8.99 -4.76 24.86
C ILE A 295 -7.71 -4.52 25.65
N ASN A 296 -6.57 -4.51 24.94
CA ASN A 296 -5.27 -4.20 25.52
C ASN A 296 -4.69 -2.95 24.84
N GLU A 297 -4.16 -2.04 25.62
CA GLU A 297 -3.42 -0.91 25.08
C GLU A 297 -2.11 -1.40 24.48
N ARG A 298 -1.90 -1.14 23.19
CA ARG A 298 -0.64 -1.44 22.53
C ARG A 298 0.35 -0.32 22.87
N LYS A 299 1.43 -0.67 23.54
CA LYS A 299 2.53 0.26 23.80
C LYS A 299 3.16 0.69 22.48
N VAL A 300 2.96 1.94 22.12
CA VAL A 300 3.52 2.58 20.93
C VAL A 300 4.32 3.81 21.34
N LYS A 301 5.31 4.18 20.57
CA LYS A 301 6.14 5.36 20.78
C LYS A 301 6.67 5.89 19.45
N SER A 302 7.06 7.15 19.44
CA SER A 302 7.82 7.72 18.33
C SER A 302 9.15 6.98 18.15
N LEU A 303 9.53 6.80 16.88
CA LEU A 303 10.79 6.17 16.45
C LEU A 303 11.88 7.20 16.17
N LYS A 304 11.53 8.50 16.22
CA LYS A 304 12.47 9.60 15.98
C LYS A 304 13.64 9.54 16.95
N GLN A 305 14.84 9.74 16.42
CA GLN A 305 16.03 9.87 17.24
C GLN A 305 16.15 11.33 17.68
N THR A 306 15.90 11.59 18.97
CA THR A 306 15.95 12.93 19.58
C THR A 306 17.34 13.32 20.06
N GLN A 307 18.36 12.49 19.81
CA GLN A 307 19.71 12.74 20.27
C GLN A 307 20.37 13.78 19.37
N LEU A 308 20.45 15.02 19.83
CA LEU A 308 21.47 15.95 19.41
C LEU A 308 22.82 15.35 19.85
N SER A 309 23.51 14.65 18.95
CA SER A 309 24.92 14.33 19.15
C SER A 309 25.70 15.63 18.98
N PHE A 310 26.02 16.26 20.08
CA PHE A 310 27.09 17.23 20.09
C PHE A 310 28.39 16.45 19.90
N ASN A 311 28.90 16.34 18.69
CA ASN A 311 30.28 15.93 18.45
C ASN A 311 31.18 17.06 18.94
N PHE A 312 31.64 16.95 20.17
CA PHE A 312 32.82 17.66 20.64
C PHE A 312 34.07 16.90 20.24
N ASP A 313 34.35 16.82 18.94
CA ASP A 313 35.70 16.54 18.44
C ASP A 313 36.35 17.87 18.12
N ASP A 314 36.81 18.56 19.17
CA ASP A 314 37.80 19.60 19.11
C ASP A 314 39.08 19.08 19.73
N LYS A 315 40.08 18.98 18.88
CA LYS A 315 41.55 19.07 18.99
C LYS A 315 42.30 17.84 18.56
#